data_2e336ac38322259bf03a1216b0f03ab2
#
_entry.id   2e336ac38322259bf03a1216b0f03ab2
#
_cell.length_a   1.000
_cell.length_b   1.000
_cell.length_c   1.000
_cell.angle_alpha   90.00
_cell.angle_beta   90.00
_cell.angle_gamma   90.00
#
_symmetry.space_group_name_H-M   'P 1'
#
loop_
_entity.id
_entity.type
_entity.pdbx_description
1 polymer ?
#
loop_
_entity_poly.entity_id
_entity_poly.type
_entity_poly.pdbx_seq_one_letter_code
_entity_poly.pdbx_strand_id
1 'polypeptide(L)'
;MMIKDEKILILNIGTDSKDTSLGFAISWLNEFSKNYQEVDVITLNKGDTSALNDNINIYELNKNKSKLFTVSNFYKTINLLTKKNNYEYCFSHMSAIMMLASYPVLLIRKIKSIFWYTHAGPKNLFNKLILFKAALLASKIVTASENSFPLKRKKVTPIGHAIDYKTFYKKIDSFSKKDFAIVSRISKSKNIEESIEGFLNSNASESSSISIIGGPLTNEDKKYYEYLLNLYKDYKNISFIGPVPHSELANYLKNVSFHINNTDKGFYDKSVLETSINGIINFYKNIDYDKNIPIEYQEALKFDGSSSDLSNKISSVFTLNQNEFLKIIEHSQEEIKNESLDTLVDRIERVI
;
A
#
# COMPACT_ATOMS: atom_id res chain seq x y z
N MET A 1 -16.38 -1.75 -20.91
CA MET A 1 -15.96 -3.13 -20.65
C MET A 1 -17.21 -3.95 -20.42
N MET A 2 -17.37 -5.14 -21.02
CA MET A 2 -18.53 -6.01 -20.73
C MET A 2 -18.29 -6.71 -19.41
N ILE A 3 -19.29 -6.67 -18.50
CA ILE A 3 -19.24 -7.43 -17.23
C ILE A 3 -19.21 -8.91 -17.59
N LYS A 4 -18.24 -9.65 -17.05
CA LYS A 4 -18.15 -11.09 -17.23
C LYS A 4 -19.34 -11.77 -16.53
N ASP A 5 -19.88 -12.78 -17.15
CA ASP A 5 -20.97 -13.60 -16.59
C ASP A 5 -20.44 -14.59 -15.50
N GLU A 6 -19.37 -14.21 -14.85
CA GLU A 6 -18.59 -14.99 -13.91
C GLU A 6 -18.60 -14.35 -12.51
N LYS A 7 -18.37 -15.17 -11.51
CA LYS A 7 -18.29 -14.75 -10.10
C LYS A 7 -16.86 -14.90 -9.57
N ILE A 8 -16.51 -14.06 -8.62
CA ILE A 8 -15.22 -14.14 -7.93
C ILE A 8 -15.42 -14.30 -6.43
N LEU A 9 -14.57 -15.11 -5.79
CA LEU A 9 -14.48 -15.22 -4.33
C LEU A 9 -13.25 -14.46 -3.82
N ILE A 10 -13.46 -13.54 -2.87
CA ILE A 10 -12.39 -12.75 -2.27
C ILE A 10 -12.27 -13.08 -0.78
N LEU A 11 -11.04 -13.34 -0.32
CA LEU A 11 -10.70 -13.48 1.09
C LEU A 11 -10.01 -12.21 1.56
N ASN A 12 -10.62 -11.46 2.49
CA ASN A 12 -10.11 -10.16 2.94
C ASN A 12 -9.93 -10.13 4.47
N ILE A 13 -8.98 -9.35 4.96
CA ILE A 13 -8.72 -9.19 6.41
C ILE A 13 -9.76 -8.28 7.05
N GLY A 14 -10.09 -7.18 6.42
CA GLY A 14 -11.06 -6.19 6.91
C GLY A 14 -11.74 -5.49 5.76
N THR A 15 -13.04 -5.21 5.91
CA THR A 15 -13.86 -4.51 4.94
C THR A 15 -14.58 -3.38 5.66
N ASP A 16 -13.94 -2.20 5.70
CA ASP A 16 -14.40 -1.02 6.43
C ASP A 16 -13.84 0.24 5.77
N SER A 17 -14.71 1.12 5.26
CA SER A 17 -14.32 2.38 4.63
C SER A 17 -13.64 3.36 5.59
N LYS A 18 -13.89 3.22 6.89
CA LYS A 18 -13.33 4.08 7.95
C LYS A 18 -12.02 3.58 8.54
N ASP A 19 -11.56 2.39 8.14
CA ASP A 19 -10.27 1.87 8.60
C ASP A 19 -9.12 2.65 7.92
N THR A 20 -8.26 3.26 8.73
CA THR A 20 -7.14 4.08 8.24
C THR A 20 -6.04 3.26 7.55
N SER A 21 -5.99 1.94 7.78
CA SER A 21 -4.98 1.04 7.21
C SER A 21 -5.51 0.17 6.08
N LEU A 22 -6.77 -0.27 6.16
CA LEU A 22 -7.38 -1.22 5.24
C LEU A 22 -8.56 -0.63 4.45
N GLY A 23 -8.92 0.64 4.68
CA GLY A 23 -10.05 1.30 4.01
C GLY A 23 -9.96 1.29 2.48
N PHE A 24 -8.76 1.26 1.92
CA PHE A 24 -8.53 1.10 0.48
C PHE A 24 -9.13 -0.19 -0.10
N ALA A 25 -9.39 -1.22 0.73
CA ALA A 25 -10.00 -2.47 0.27
C ALA A 25 -11.38 -2.26 -0.36
N ILE A 26 -12.12 -1.24 0.07
CA ILE A 26 -13.42 -0.85 -0.52
C ILE A 26 -13.26 -0.51 -2.01
N SER A 27 -12.28 0.31 -2.35
CA SER A 27 -12.01 0.68 -3.74
C SER A 27 -11.60 -0.53 -4.61
N TRP A 28 -10.82 -1.45 -4.03
CA TRP A 28 -10.44 -2.69 -4.72
C TRP A 28 -11.66 -3.57 -4.99
N LEU A 29 -12.52 -3.77 -3.98
CA LEU A 29 -13.74 -4.56 -4.13
C LEU A 29 -14.67 -3.97 -5.18
N ASN A 30 -14.83 -2.65 -5.18
CA ASN A 30 -15.61 -1.94 -6.20
C ASN A 30 -15.00 -2.10 -7.60
N GLU A 31 -13.67 -2.18 -7.73
CA GLU A 31 -13.03 -2.41 -9.02
C GLU A 31 -13.29 -3.84 -9.53
N PHE A 32 -13.19 -4.86 -8.66
CA PHE A 32 -13.60 -6.21 -9.01
C PHE A 32 -15.06 -6.27 -9.45
N SER A 33 -15.96 -5.57 -8.75
CA SER A 33 -17.39 -5.59 -9.03
C SER A 33 -17.80 -4.99 -10.40
N LYS A 34 -16.93 -4.15 -10.98
CA LYS A 34 -17.15 -3.65 -12.35
C LYS A 34 -16.87 -4.69 -13.43
N ASN A 35 -16.10 -5.73 -13.11
CA ASN A 35 -15.62 -6.73 -14.04
C ASN A 35 -16.36 -8.07 -13.90
N TYR A 36 -16.95 -8.35 -12.74
CA TYR A 36 -17.63 -9.62 -12.43
C TYR A 36 -19.11 -9.41 -12.11
N GLN A 37 -19.94 -10.39 -12.50
CA GLN A 37 -21.38 -10.37 -12.22
C GLN A 37 -21.67 -10.28 -10.71
N GLU A 38 -20.89 -10.98 -9.90
CA GLU A 38 -21.04 -11.02 -8.45
C GLU A 38 -19.69 -11.22 -7.78
N VAL A 39 -19.47 -10.50 -6.67
CA VAL A 39 -18.26 -10.55 -5.87
C VAL A 39 -18.64 -11.00 -4.46
N ASP A 40 -18.28 -12.24 -4.09
CA ASP A 40 -18.48 -12.76 -2.75
C ASP A 40 -17.22 -12.57 -1.90
N VAL A 41 -17.32 -11.86 -0.77
CA VAL A 41 -16.18 -11.49 0.08
C VAL A 41 -16.32 -12.13 1.45
N ILE A 42 -15.41 -13.03 1.81
CA ILE A 42 -15.26 -13.52 3.18
C ILE A 42 -14.26 -12.63 3.91
N THR A 43 -14.71 -11.93 4.95
CA THR A 43 -13.88 -11.00 5.72
C THR A 43 -13.81 -11.36 7.20
N LEU A 44 -12.65 -11.10 7.85
CA LEU A 44 -12.52 -11.33 9.31
C LEU A 44 -13.33 -10.30 10.11
N ASN A 45 -13.33 -9.03 9.68
CA ASN A 45 -14.08 -7.95 10.30
C ASN A 45 -14.83 -7.16 9.23
N LYS A 46 -16.08 -6.82 9.53
CA LYS A 46 -16.91 -5.92 8.73
C LYS A 46 -17.15 -4.62 9.51
N GLY A 47 -16.86 -3.49 8.90
CA GLY A 47 -17.21 -2.17 9.40
C GLY A 47 -18.20 -1.46 8.48
N ASP A 48 -17.93 -0.21 8.14
CA ASP A 48 -18.75 0.56 7.21
C ASP A 48 -18.51 0.09 5.77
N THR A 49 -19.56 -0.47 5.18
CA THR A 49 -19.58 -1.00 3.81
C THR A 49 -20.54 -0.23 2.90
N SER A 50 -21.02 0.93 3.31
CA SER A 50 -22.01 1.74 2.59
C SER A 50 -21.53 2.22 1.21
N ALA A 51 -20.23 2.26 1.00
CA ALA A 51 -19.61 2.65 -0.27
C ALA A 51 -19.35 1.49 -1.24
N LEU A 52 -19.79 0.26 -0.92
CA LEU A 52 -19.68 -0.88 -1.82
C LEU A 52 -20.81 -0.88 -2.88
N ASN A 53 -20.47 -1.38 -4.07
CA ASN A 53 -21.46 -1.60 -5.13
C ASN A 53 -22.42 -2.76 -4.79
N ASP A 54 -23.62 -2.72 -5.35
CA ASP A 54 -24.75 -3.62 -5.01
C ASP A 54 -24.48 -5.11 -5.32
N ASN A 55 -23.57 -5.43 -6.24
CA ASN A 55 -23.21 -6.81 -6.60
C ASN A 55 -22.09 -7.41 -5.74
N ILE A 56 -21.78 -6.79 -4.60
CA ILE A 56 -20.78 -7.27 -3.63
C ILE A 56 -21.49 -7.81 -2.38
N ASN A 57 -21.28 -9.08 -2.08
CA ASN A 57 -21.82 -9.72 -0.89
C ASN A 57 -20.73 -9.90 0.17
N ILE A 58 -20.96 -9.45 1.40
CA ILE A 58 -20.00 -9.53 2.51
C ILE A 58 -20.42 -10.60 3.52
N TYR A 59 -19.55 -11.57 3.76
CA TYR A 59 -19.69 -12.66 4.73
C TYR A 59 -18.67 -12.48 5.86
N GLU A 60 -19.13 -11.95 6.99
CA GLU A 60 -18.27 -11.69 8.14
C GLU A 60 -18.03 -12.95 8.97
N LEU A 61 -16.77 -13.16 9.36
CA LEU A 61 -16.36 -14.29 10.21
C LEU A 61 -16.43 -13.99 11.70
N ASN A 62 -16.69 -12.73 12.09
CA ASN A 62 -16.81 -12.29 13.49
C ASN A 62 -15.56 -12.63 14.33
N LYS A 63 -14.41 -12.08 13.97
CA LYS A 63 -13.11 -12.30 14.63
C LYS A 63 -13.15 -12.05 16.15
N ASN A 64 -14.08 -11.23 16.63
CA ASN A 64 -14.25 -10.91 18.06
C ASN A 64 -14.83 -12.07 18.88
N LYS A 65 -15.33 -13.13 18.23
CA LYS A 65 -15.74 -14.38 18.87
C LYS A 65 -14.53 -15.32 19.08
N SER A 66 -14.76 -16.50 19.62
CA SER A 66 -13.68 -17.47 19.85
C SER A 66 -13.01 -17.89 18.53
N LYS A 67 -11.73 -18.25 18.59
CA LYS A 67 -10.96 -18.75 17.43
C LYS A 67 -11.63 -19.95 16.77
N LEU A 68 -12.18 -20.88 17.57
CA LEU A 68 -12.89 -22.07 17.08
C LEU A 68 -14.16 -21.68 16.32
N PHE A 69 -14.89 -20.70 16.81
CA PHE A 69 -16.08 -20.17 16.11
C PHE A 69 -15.68 -19.58 14.76
N THR A 70 -14.65 -18.73 14.73
CA THR A 70 -14.18 -18.08 13.50
C THR A 70 -13.76 -19.10 12.44
N VAL A 71 -13.01 -20.15 12.85
CA VAL A 71 -12.59 -21.23 11.95
C VAL A 71 -13.79 -22.04 11.45
N SER A 72 -14.70 -22.43 12.35
CA SER A 72 -15.93 -23.16 11.98
C SER A 72 -16.78 -22.36 11.00
N ASN A 73 -16.98 -21.07 11.28
CA ASN A 73 -17.75 -20.17 10.42
C ASN A 73 -17.07 -20.00 9.06
N PHE A 74 -15.74 -19.89 9.01
CA PHE A 74 -15.00 -19.85 7.76
C PHE A 74 -15.28 -21.06 6.87
N TYR A 75 -15.12 -22.29 7.41
CA TYR A 75 -15.35 -23.49 6.62
C TYR A 75 -16.82 -23.70 6.24
N LYS A 76 -17.77 -23.31 7.11
CA LYS A 76 -19.20 -23.32 6.77
C LYS A 76 -19.49 -22.38 5.60
N THR A 77 -19.00 -21.14 5.66
CA THR A 77 -19.24 -20.12 4.65
C THR A 77 -18.60 -20.48 3.32
N ILE A 78 -17.30 -20.83 3.30
CA ILE A 78 -16.62 -21.14 2.05
C ILE A 78 -17.20 -22.38 1.36
N ASN A 79 -17.58 -23.42 2.14
CA ASN A 79 -18.23 -24.61 1.58
C ASN A 79 -19.62 -24.29 1.01
N LEU A 80 -20.41 -23.45 1.69
CA LEU A 80 -21.73 -23.03 1.21
C LEU A 80 -21.58 -22.30 -0.12
N LEU A 81 -20.73 -21.30 -0.17
CA LEU A 81 -20.51 -20.45 -1.35
C LEU A 81 -19.99 -21.26 -2.54
N THR A 82 -18.96 -22.09 -2.33
CA THR A 82 -18.35 -22.88 -3.40
C THR A 82 -19.20 -24.09 -3.86
N LYS A 83 -20.25 -24.44 -3.10
CA LYS A 83 -21.29 -25.39 -3.56
C LYS A 83 -22.35 -24.72 -4.41
N LYS A 84 -22.71 -23.48 -4.06
CA LYS A 84 -23.80 -22.74 -4.71
C LYS A 84 -23.36 -22.07 -6.00
N ASN A 85 -22.12 -21.56 -6.03
CA ASN A 85 -21.59 -20.73 -7.10
C ASN A 85 -20.36 -21.37 -7.77
N ASN A 86 -20.21 -21.14 -9.07
CA ASN A 86 -18.98 -21.39 -9.79
C ASN A 86 -18.14 -20.10 -9.77
N TYR A 87 -16.95 -20.16 -9.20
CA TYR A 87 -16.03 -19.04 -9.18
C TYR A 87 -14.90 -19.26 -10.19
N GLU A 88 -14.54 -18.22 -10.93
CA GLU A 88 -13.41 -18.26 -11.84
C GLU A 88 -12.11 -18.51 -11.06
N TYR A 89 -11.93 -17.77 -9.98
CA TYR A 89 -10.84 -18.00 -9.02
C TYR A 89 -11.19 -17.44 -7.64
N CYS A 90 -10.34 -17.78 -6.65
CA CYS A 90 -10.37 -17.19 -5.31
C CYS A 90 -9.17 -16.26 -5.14
N PHE A 91 -9.44 -14.97 -4.87
CA PHE A 91 -8.41 -13.95 -4.62
C PHE A 91 -8.22 -13.75 -3.11
N SER A 92 -7.05 -14.10 -2.58
CA SER A 92 -6.73 -13.89 -1.16
C SER A 92 -5.88 -12.63 -1.00
N HIS A 93 -6.48 -11.60 -0.39
CA HIS A 93 -5.84 -10.31 -0.16
C HIS A 93 -5.10 -10.30 1.19
N MET A 94 -3.77 -10.27 1.13
CA MET A 94 -2.83 -10.10 2.26
C MET A 94 -2.88 -11.17 3.37
N SER A 95 -3.76 -12.17 3.31
CA SER A 95 -3.95 -13.15 4.39
C SER A 95 -3.41 -14.53 4.04
N ALA A 96 -2.16 -14.81 4.45
CA ALA A 96 -1.58 -16.15 4.30
C ALA A 96 -2.36 -17.24 5.06
N ILE A 97 -2.96 -16.90 6.20
CA ILE A 97 -3.77 -17.85 7.00
C ILE A 97 -5.06 -18.20 6.25
N MET A 98 -5.79 -17.23 5.72
CA MET A 98 -7.02 -17.50 4.97
C MET A 98 -6.71 -18.23 3.67
N MET A 99 -5.63 -17.87 2.98
CA MET A 99 -5.15 -18.60 1.80
C MET A 99 -4.88 -20.08 2.11
N LEU A 100 -4.15 -20.35 3.19
CA LEU A 100 -3.83 -21.71 3.62
C LEU A 100 -5.09 -22.49 4.05
N ALA A 101 -5.99 -21.85 4.81
CA ALA A 101 -7.22 -22.47 5.28
C ALA A 101 -8.21 -22.77 4.13
N SER A 102 -8.25 -21.93 3.10
CA SER A 102 -9.15 -22.13 1.94
C SER A 102 -8.70 -23.29 1.03
N TYR A 103 -7.40 -23.60 1.01
CA TYR A 103 -6.81 -24.52 0.04
C TYR A 103 -7.51 -25.88 -0.09
N PRO A 104 -7.88 -26.61 1.02
CA PRO A 104 -8.54 -27.91 0.87
C PRO A 104 -9.88 -27.82 0.12
N VAL A 105 -10.66 -26.76 0.38
CA VAL A 105 -11.96 -26.55 -0.27
C VAL A 105 -11.76 -26.17 -1.74
N LEU A 106 -10.84 -25.23 -2.03
CA LEU A 106 -10.54 -24.79 -3.37
C LEU A 106 -10.01 -25.92 -4.25
N LEU A 107 -9.17 -26.81 -3.68
CA LEU A 107 -8.66 -27.99 -4.38
C LEU A 107 -9.79 -28.96 -4.77
N ILE A 108 -10.67 -29.31 -3.83
CA ILE A 108 -11.83 -30.20 -4.08
C ILE A 108 -12.76 -29.60 -5.13
N ARG A 109 -12.95 -28.27 -5.13
CA ARG A 109 -13.82 -27.54 -6.06
C ARG A 109 -13.13 -27.17 -7.37
N LYS A 110 -11.83 -27.46 -7.52
CA LYS A 110 -11.00 -27.10 -8.69
C LYS A 110 -10.96 -25.58 -8.95
N ILE A 111 -11.10 -24.77 -7.91
CA ILE A 111 -11.04 -23.31 -8.00
C ILE A 111 -9.57 -22.90 -7.87
N LYS A 112 -9.04 -22.15 -8.83
CA LYS A 112 -7.70 -21.59 -8.77
C LYS A 112 -7.62 -20.55 -7.66
N SER A 113 -6.45 -20.40 -7.03
CA SER A 113 -6.21 -19.39 -5.99
C SER A 113 -5.13 -18.41 -6.43
N ILE A 114 -5.41 -17.12 -6.25
CA ILE A 114 -4.46 -16.04 -6.44
C ILE A 114 -4.19 -15.44 -5.09
N PHE A 115 -2.92 -15.43 -4.69
CA PHE A 115 -2.52 -14.87 -3.40
C PHE A 115 -1.80 -13.54 -3.62
N TRP A 116 -2.46 -12.43 -3.24
CA TRP A 116 -1.84 -11.13 -3.16
C TRP A 116 -1.13 -10.97 -1.81
N TYR A 117 0.17 -10.70 -1.86
CA TYR A 117 0.97 -10.40 -0.69
C TYR A 117 2.10 -9.44 -1.05
N THR A 118 2.22 -8.33 -0.32
CA THR A 118 3.19 -7.26 -0.57
C THR A 118 3.79 -6.75 0.73
N HIS A 119 4.72 -7.51 1.31
CA HIS A 119 5.51 -7.13 2.49
C HIS A 119 6.83 -7.89 2.53
N ALA A 120 7.81 -7.34 3.25
CA ALA A 120 9.11 -7.99 3.52
C ALA A 120 9.01 -9.32 4.28
N GLY A 121 7.80 -9.69 4.73
CA GLY A 121 7.53 -10.95 5.42
C GLY A 121 7.51 -10.84 6.94
N PRO A 122 6.93 -11.85 7.61
CA PRO A 122 6.81 -11.87 9.06
C PRO A 122 8.16 -12.15 9.74
N LYS A 123 8.37 -11.55 10.93
CA LYS A 123 9.60 -11.76 11.71
C LYS A 123 9.63 -13.12 12.41
N ASN A 124 8.50 -13.59 12.96
CA ASN A 124 8.47 -14.84 13.72
C ASN A 124 8.42 -16.09 12.83
N LEU A 125 9.03 -17.19 13.30
CA LEU A 125 9.18 -18.44 12.56
C LEU A 125 7.83 -19.09 12.19
N PHE A 126 6.85 -19.04 13.08
CA PHE A 126 5.53 -19.64 12.85
C PHE A 126 4.81 -18.96 11.68
N ASN A 127 4.78 -17.63 11.64
CA ASN A 127 4.18 -16.89 10.54
C ASN A 127 4.98 -17.03 9.23
N LYS A 128 6.33 -17.18 9.31
CA LYS A 128 7.15 -17.53 8.14
C LYS A 128 6.73 -18.86 7.54
N LEU A 129 6.49 -19.86 8.39
CA LEU A 129 6.04 -21.19 7.95
C LEU A 129 4.65 -21.15 7.32
N ILE A 130 3.70 -20.37 7.89
CA ILE A 130 2.38 -20.16 7.31
C ILE A 130 2.48 -19.50 5.94
N LEU A 131 3.27 -18.43 5.81
CA LEU A 131 3.50 -17.76 4.54
C LEU A 131 4.12 -18.70 3.50
N PHE A 132 5.11 -19.49 3.92
CA PHE A 132 5.77 -20.48 3.05
C PHE A 132 4.77 -21.52 2.52
N LYS A 133 3.92 -22.08 3.40
CA LYS A 133 2.89 -23.06 3.01
C LYS A 133 1.81 -22.41 2.12
N ALA A 134 1.32 -21.23 2.46
CA ALA A 134 0.39 -20.51 1.62
C ALA A 134 0.97 -20.23 0.23
N ALA A 135 2.23 -19.79 0.18
CA ALA A 135 2.95 -19.58 -1.06
C ALA A 135 3.18 -20.86 -1.87
N LEU A 136 3.37 -22.01 -1.21
CA LEU A 136 3.50 -23.31 -1.89
C LEU A 136 2.19 -23.73 -2.55
N LEU A 137 1.07 -23.54 -1.86
CA LEU A 137 -0.25 -24.07 -2.23
C LEU A 137 -1.05 -23.14 -3.14
N ALA A 138 -0.81 -21.83 -3.11
CA ALA A 138 -1.44 -20.89 -4.04
C ALA A 138 -1.15 -21.25 -5.49
N SER A 139 -2.12 -21.12 -6.38
CA SER A 139 -1.95 -21.36 -7.82
C SER A 139 -1.03 -20.33 -8.45
N LYS A 140 -1.25 -19.05 -8.12
CA LYS A 140 -0.44 -17.89 -8.50
C LYS A 140 -0.23 -16.97 -7.30
N ILE A 141 0.85 -16.22 -7.33
CA ILE A 141 1.15 -15.18 -6.34
C ILE A 141 1.38 -13.90 -7.08
N VAL A 142 0.72 -12.84 -6.65
CA VAL A 142 0.92 -11.49 -7.18
C VAL A 142 1.38 -10.57 -6.06
N THR A 143 2.25 -9.63 -6.39
CA THR A 143 2.87 -8.71 -5.45
C THR A 143 3.06 -7.33 -6.08
N ALA A 144 3.34 -6.31 -5.28
CA ALA A 144 3.44 -4.95 -5.79
C ALA A 144 4.77 -4.68 -6.53
N SER A 145 5.89 -5.19 -6.03
CA SER A 145 7.20 -5.04 -6.67
C SER A 145 7.98 -6.36 -6.64
N GLU A 146 9.08 -6.45 -7.37
CA GLU A 146 9.93 -7.65 -7.39
C GLU A 146 10.45 -8.04 -6.01
N ASN A 147 10.63 -7.08 -5.12
CA ASN A 147 11.20 -7.29 -3.78
C ASN A 147 10.13 -7.34 -2.68
N SER A 148 8.87 -7.08 -2.98
CA SER A 148 7.78 -7.03 -2.00
C SER A 148 7.26 -8.41 -1.59
N PHE A 149 7.79 -9.49 -2.14
CA PHE A 149 7.50 -10.85 -1.71
C PHE A 149 8.78 -11.53 -1.19
N PRO A 150 8.79 -12.04 0.06
CA PRO A 150 10.04 -12.46 0.71
C PRO A 150 10.60 -13.81 0.21
N LEU A 151 9.86 -14.52 -0.64
CA LEU A 151 10.27 -15.84 -1.13
C LEU A 151 10.41 -15.81 -2.66
N LYS A 152 11.60 -16.06 -3.17
CA LYS A 152 11.81 -16.20 -4.63
C LYS A 152 11.14 -17.47 -5.15
N ARG A 153 10.13 -17.33 -6.02
CA ARG A 153 9.39 -18.45 -6.65
C ARG A 153 8.96 -18.07 -8.07
N LYS A 154 9.00 -19.04 -9.00
CA LYS A 154 8.61 -18.84 -10.40
C LYS A 154 7.14 -18.37 -10.59
N LYS A 155 6.26 -18.64 -9.61
CA LYS A 155 4.83 -18.26 -9.65
C LYS A 155 4.52 -16.91 -8.99
N VAL A 156 5.55 -16.15 -8.60
CA VAL A 156 5.41 -14.77 -8.09
C VAL A 156 5.55 -13.82 -9.26
N THR A 157 4.54 -12.99 -9.46
CA THR A 157 4.52 -11.98 -10.53
C THR A 157 4.28 -10.61 -9.90
N PRO A 158 5.19 -9.65 -10.06
CA PRO A 158 4.95 -8.26 -9.68
C PRO A 158 3.93 -7.66 -10.66
N ILE A 159 2.87 -7.05 -10.12
CA ILE A 159 1.82 -6.41 -10.92
C ILE A 159 1.59 -4.95 -10.53
N GLY A 160 2.43 -4.35 -9.71
CA GLY A 160 2.25 -3.01 -9.20
C GLY A 160 1.18 -2.94 -8.10
N HIS A 161 1.01 -1.76 -7.51
CA HIS A 161 -0.12 -1.47 -6.62
C HIS A 161 -1.41 -1.20 -7.41
N ALA A 162 -2.50 -0.92 -6.68
CA ALA A 162 -3.72 -0.36 -7.23
C ALA A 162 -3.93 1.02 -6.58
N ILE A 163 -3.51 2.06 -7.28
CA ILE A 163 -3.53 3.44 -6.81
C ILE A 163 -4.76 4.14 -7.40
N ASP A 164 -5.51 4.83 -6.57
CA ASP A 164 -6.60 5.68 -7.03
C ASP A 164 -6.03 6.91 -7.75
N TYR A 165 -5.66 6.69 -9.01
CA TYR A 165 -5.02 7.71 -9.84
C TYR A 165 -5.90 8.96 -9.96
N LYS A 166 -7.22 8.82 -10.05
CA LYS A 166 -8.14 9.96 -10.24
C LYS A 166 -8.20 10.86 -9.02
N THR A 167 -8.16 10.29 -7.82
CA THR A 167 -8.19 11.04 -6.56
C THR A 167 -6.89 11.79 -6.31
N PHE A 168 -5.74 11.20 -6.67
CA PHE A 168 -4.44 11.80 -6.37
C PHE A 168 -3.81 12.60 -7.51
N TYR A 169 -4.24 12.36 -8.76
CA TYR A 169 -3.63 13.05 -9.91
C TYR A 169 -3.83 14.55 -9.85
N LYS A 170 -2.72 15.28 -9.95
CA LYS A 170 -2.69 16.72 -10.06
C LYS A 170 -1.77 17.11 -11.21
N LYS A 171 -2.32 17.82 -12.21
CA LYS A 171 -1.51 18.42 -13.25
C LYS A 171 -0.64 19.53 -12.66
N ILE A 172 0.65 19.49 -12.93
CA ILE A 172 1.61 20.48 -12.46
C ILE A 172 2.15 21.26 -13.65
N ASP A 173 1.70 22.50 -13.80
CA ASP A 173 2.19 23.40 -14.86
C ASP A 173 3.41 24.22 -14.41
N SER A 174 3.61 24.35 -13.09
CA SER A 174 4.78 24.99 -12.50
C SER A 174 5.11 24.37 -11.16
N PHE A 175 6.39 24.25 -10.84
CA PHE A 175 6.85 23.74 -9.56
C PHE A 175 7.39 24.87 -8.68
N SER A 176 6.96 24.91 -7.44
CA SER A 176 7.52 25.80 -6.42
C SER A 176 8.04 24.97 -5.25
N LYS A 177 9.25 25.25 -4.80
CA LYS A 177 9.85 24.60 -3.63
C LYS A 177 9.13 25.08 -2.38
N LYS A 178 8.39 24.16 -1.74
CA LYS A 178 7.59 24.44 -0.55
C LYS A 178 7.95 23.41 0.53
N ASP A 179 6.94 23.02 1.30
CA ASP A 179 7.08 22.16 2.44
C ASP A 179 7.35 20.68 2.10
N PHE A 180 7.82 19.98 3.09
CA PHE A 180 8.08 18.54 3.08
C PHE A 180 6.95 17.78 3.77
N ALA A 181 6.82 16.49 3.44
CA ALA A 181 5.99 15.56 4.18
C ALA A 181 6.67 14.21 4.37
N ILE A 182 6.31 13.53 5.45
CA ILE A 182 6.49 12.08 5.63
C ILE A 182 5.09 11.50 5.76
N VAL A 183 4.68 10.68 4.78
CA VAL A 183 3.36 10.03 4.78
C VAL A 183 3.56 8.55 5.04
N SER A 184 3.36 8.12 6.27
CA SER A 184 3.53 6.72 6.66
C SER A 184 2.91 6.40 8.00
N ARG A 185 2.69 5.10 8.27
CA ARG A 185 2.49 4.63 9.62
C ARG A 185 3.71 5.00 10.49
N ILE A 186 3.48 5.51 11.69
CA ILE A 186 4.58 5.84 12.60
C ILE A 186 5.07 4.56 13.28
N SER A 187 6.23 4.09 12.85
CA SER A 187 6.92 2.92 13.40
C SER A 187 8.42 3.01 13.17
N LYS A 188 9.21 2.32 13.98
CA LYS A 188 10.68 2.31 13.83
C LYS A 188 11.14 1.85 12.44
N SER A 189 10.38 0.97 11.79
CA SER A 189 10.71 0.47 10.44
C SER A 189 10.55 1.53 9.33
N LYS A 190 10.07 2.72 9.65
CA LYS A 190 9.92 3.84 8.72
C LYS A 190 11.03 4.89 8.85
N ASN A 191 11.95 4.72 9.82
CA ASN A 191 13.12 5.57 10.06
C ASN A 191 12.77 7.07 10.02
N ILE A 192 11.68 7.42 10.75
CA ILE A 192 11.11 8.78 10.74
C ILE A 192 12.08 9.77 11.38
N GLU A 193 12.76 9.37 12.45
CA GLU A 193 13.74 10.18 13.17
C GLU A 193 14.88 10.58 12.22
N GLU A 194 15.49 9.62 11.53
CA GLU A 194 16.57 9.87 10.55
C GLU A 194 16.12 10.77 9.41
N SER A 195 14.84 10.66 9.01
CA SER A 195 14.26 11.50 7.95
C SER A 195 14.07 12.94 8.41
N ILE A 196 13.61 13.15 9.65
CA ILE A 196 13.46 14.48 10.24
C ILE A 196 14.84 15.13 10.42
N GLU A 197 15.83 14.38 10.97
CA GLU A 197 17.20 14.86 11.14
C GLU A 197 17.84 15.23 9.79
N GLY A 198 17.60 14.44 8.74
CA GLY A 198 18.09 14.77 7.41
C GLY A 198 17.50 16.06 6.85
N PHE A 199 16.21 16.32 7.09
CA PHE A 199 15.58 17.58 6.75
C PHE A 199 16.17 18.75 7.58
N LEU A 200 16.26 18.60 8.91
CA LEU A 200 16.76 19.67 9.80
C LEU A 200 18.19 20.07 9.48
N ASN A 201 19.04 19.11 9.10
CA ASN A 201 20.44 19.35 8.76
C ASN A 201 20.66 19.89 7.33
N SER A 202 19.60 19.98 6.52
CA SER A 202 19.65 20.52 5.17
C SER A 202 19.42 22.04 5.14
N ASN A 203 19.84 22.67 4.06
CA ASN A 203 19.56 24.10 3.82
C ASN A 203 18.06 24.42 3.64
N ALA A 204 17.23 23.40 3.37
CA ALA A 204 15.78 23.56 3.22
C ALA A 204 15.10 23.92 4.55
N SER A 205 15.63 23.49 5.68
CA SER A 205 15.02 23.69 7.01
C SER A 205 14.88 25.15 7.44
N GLU A 206 15.67 26.07 6.83
CA GLU A 206 15.59 27.51 7.11
C GLU A 206 14.35 28.17 6.53
N SER A 207 13.79 27.62 5.43
CA SER A 207 12.69 28.24 4.67
C SER A 207 11.46 27.34 4.46
N SER A 208 11.53 26.10 4.90
CA SER A 208 10.47 25.10 4.73
C SER A 208 10.09 24.46 6.05
N SER A 209 8.92 23.83 6.07
CA SER A 209 8.46 22.98 7.19
C SER A 209 8.28 21.53 6.74
N ILE A 210 8.21 20.61 7.70
CA ILE A 210 7.94 19.19 7.46
C ILE A 210 6.74 18.72 8.27
N SER A 211 5.80 18.06 7.59
CA SER A 211 4.60 17.48 8.20
C SER A 211 4.71 15.96 8.24
N ILE A 212 4.51 15.36 9.42
CA ILE A 212 4.44 13.91 9.61
C ILE A 212 2.97 13.50 9.63
N ILE A 213 2.53 12.82 8.57
CA ILE A 213 1.14 12.43 8.34
C ILE A 213 1.03 10.92 8.51
N GLY A 214 0.28 10.49 9.53
CA GLY A 214 0.06 9.10 9.87
C GLY A 214 0.06 8.86 11.36
N GLY A 215 -0.24 7.63 11.77
CA GLY A 215 -0.37 7.28 13.18
C GLY A 215 0.30 5.96 13.54
N PRO A 216 0.45 5.71 14.86
CA PRO A 216 0.92 4.44 15.39
C PRO A 216 -0.15 3.36 15.25
N LEU A 217 0.25 2.11 14.99
CA LEU A 217 -0.66 0.97 14.90
C LEU A 217 -0.60 0.05 16.13
N THR A 218 0.61 -0.19 16.66
CA THR A 218 0.85 -1.06 17.81
C THR A 218 1.16 -0.26 19.06
N ASN A 219 1.17 -0.92 20.23
CA ASN A 219 1.60 -0.27 21.48
C ASN A 219 3.09 0.13 21.45
N GLU A 220 3.92 -0.61 20.72
CA GLU A 220 5.32 -0.24 20.49
C GLU A 220 5.41 1.02 19.61
N ASP A 221 4.60 1.09 18.56
CA ASP A 221 4.53 2.27 17.70
C ASP A 221 4.04 3.51 18.46
N LYS A 222 3.09 3.36 19.41
CA LYS A 222 2.60 4.46 20.26
C LYS A 222 3.72 5.05 21.11
N LYS A 223 4.53 4.20 21.74
CA LYS A 223 5.69 4.65 22.54
C LYS A 223 6.72 5.39 21.68
N TYR A 224 6.94 4.91 20.45
CA TYR A 224 7.83 5.58 19.50
C TYR A 224 7.26 6.93 19.05
N TYR A 225 5.96 7.01 18.83
CA TYR A 225 5.28 8.26 18.49
C TYR A 225 5.40 9.31 19.61
N GLU A 226 5.13 8.91 20.86
CA GLU A 226 5.29 9.77 22.05
C GLU A 226 6.74 10.25 22.21
N TYR A 227 7.72 9.38 21.97
CA TYR A 227 9.13 9.74 21.94
C TYR A 227 9.42 10.81 20.90
N LEU A 228 8.96 10.65 19.64
CA LEU A 228 9.17 11.64 18.58
C LEU A 228 8.51 12.98 18.90
N LEU A 229 7.28 12.96 19.41
CA LEU A 229 6.56 14.17 19.83
C LEU A 229 7.36 14.96 20.87
N ASN A 230 7.92 14.27 21.86
CA ASN A 230 8.72 14.93 22.89
C ASN A 230 10.07 15.43 22.36
N LEU A 231 10.71 14.67 21.47
CA LEU A 231 12.02 15.03 20.88
C LEU A 231 11.94 16.32 20.07
N TYR A 232 10.86 16.48 19.29
CA TYR A 232 10.71 17.58 18.33
C TYR A 232 9.72 18.67 18.79
N LYS A 233 9.26 18.68 20.06
CA LYS A 233 8.25 19.62 20.56
C LYS A 233 8.60 21.11 20.42
N ASP A 234 9.89 21.44 20.45
CA ASP A 234 10.37 22.81 20.41
C ASP A 234 10.70 23.33 18.99
N TYR A 235 10.57 22.46 17.97
CA TYR A 235 10.82 22.79 16.56
C TYR A 235 9.55 23.33 15.90
N LYS A 236 9.53 24.62 15.55
CA LYS A 236 8.36 25.30 14.97
C LYS A 236 8.05 24.86 13.53
N ASN A 237 9.07 24.35 12.81
CA ASN A 237 8.96 23.89 11.44
C ASN A 237 8.68 22.38 11.29
N ILE A 238 8.34 21.68 12.39
CA ILE A 238 7.96 20.28 12.41
C ILE A 238 6.52 20.16 12.94
N SER A 239 5.66 19.45 12.19
CA SER A 239 4.27 19.24 12.59
C SER A 239 3.88 17.76 12.51
N PHE A 240 3.38 17.20 13.61
CA PHE A 240 2.79 15.87 13.63
C PHE A 240 1.27 15.98 13.46
N ILE A 241 0.77 15.65 12.26
CA ILE A 241 -0.66 15.78 11.89
C ILE A 241 -1.49 14.64 12.51
N GLY A 242 -0.88 13.47 12.71
CA GLY A 242 -1.59 12.28 13.13
C GLY A 242 -2.22 11.51 11.97
N PRO A 243 -3.04 10.48 12.27
CA PRO A 243 -3.70 9.67 11.26
C PRO A 243 -4.80 10.46 10.54
N VAL A 244 -4.81 10.43 9.21
CA VAL A 244 -5.84 11.05 8.38
C VAL A 244 -6.55 9.99 7.54
N PRO A 245 -7.85 10.14 7.25
CA PRO A 245 -8.55 9.27 6.31
C PRO A 245 -7.87 9.32 4.93
N HIS A 246 -7.76 8.16 4.28
CA HIS A 246 -7.10 8.07 2.96
C HIS A 246 -7.74 9.01 1.92
N SER A 247 -9.07 9.16 1.95
CA SER A 247 -9.82 10.06 1.07
C SER A 247 -9.50 11.55 1.25
N GLU A 248 -8.93 11.92 2.41
CA GLU A 248 -8.59 13.30 2.75
C GLU A 248 -7.10 13.62 2.54
N LEU A 249 -6.26 12.60 2.34
CA LEU A 249 -4.80 12.75 2.25
C LEU A 249 -4.38 13.80 1.23
N ALA A 250 -5.00 13.81 0.04
CA ALA A 250 -4.71 14.79 -1.01
C ALA A 250 -4.89 16.26 -0.55
N ASN A 251 -5.78 16.51 0.42
CA ASN A 251 -5.97 17.86 0.98
C ASN A 251 -4.78 18.33 1.83
N TYR A 252 -4.17 17.41 2.58
CA TYR A 252 -3.00 17.70 3.40
C TYR A 252 -1.73 17.89 2.56
N LEU A 253 -1.72 17.38 1.32
CA LEU A 253 -0.59 17.46 0.41
C LEU A 253 -0.57 18.74 -0.45
N LYS A 254 -1.55 19.63 -0.37
CA LYS A 254 -1.69 20.82 -1.27
C LYS A 254 -0.48 21.75 -1.29
N ASN A 255 0.21 21.92 -0.17
CA ASN A 255 1.37 22.78 -0.02
C ASN A 255 2.69 22.00 0.06
N VAL A 256 2.65 20.67 -0.11
CA VAL A 256 3.82 19.81 -0.09
C VAL A 256 4.44 19.73 -1.47
N SER A 257 5.75 19.90 -1.55
CA SER A 257 6.54 19.75 -2.78
C SER A 257 7.48 18.55 -2.71
N PHE A 258 7.84 18.12 -1.51
CA PHE A 258 8.78 17.02 -1.29
C PHE A 258 8.23 16.02 -0.28
N HIS A 259 8.41 14.74 -0.57
CA HIS A 259 8.09 13.64 0.35
C HIS A 259 9.35 12.83 0.64
N ILE A 260 9.51 12.37 1.89
CA ILE A 260 10.64 11.55 2.31
C ILE A 260 10.11 10.16 2.67
N ASN A 261 10.66 9.12 2.03
CA ASN A 261 10.38 7.72 2.31
C ASN A 261 11.68 6.97 2.63
N ASN A 262 11.94 6.72 3.90
CA ASN A 262 13.14 6.02 4.38
C ASN A 262 12.84 4.56 4.71
N THR A 263 12.27 3.82 3.75
CA THR A 263 11.93 2.41 3.95
C THR A 263 12.87 1.48 3.19
N ASP A 264 13.14 0.33 3.80
CA ASP A 264 14.01 -0.68 3.22
C ASP A 264 13.38 -1.35 2.01
N LYS A 265 14.22 -1.98 1.20
CA LYS A 265 13.84 -2.90 0.13
C LYS A 265 12.79 -3.93 0.62
N GLY A 266 11.75 -4.12 -0.16
CA GLY A 266 10.61 -4.99 0.18
C GLY A 266 9.41 -4.27 0.79
N PHE A 267 9.55 -2.97 1.08
CA PHE A 267 8.45 -2.08 1.45
C PHE A 267 8.14 -1.14 0.27
N TYR A 268 7.25 -1.55 -0.59
CA TYR A 268 6.81 -0.70 -1.70
C TYR A 268 5.53 0.04 -1.27
N ASP A 269 5.72 1.19 -0.61
CA ASP A 269 4.64 1.94 0.04
C ASP A 269 3.78 2.70 -0.99
N LYS A 270 2.47 2.63 -0.86
CA LYS A 270 1.52 3.38 -1.69
C LYS A 270 1.71 4.89 -1.58
N SER A 271 2.10 5.39 -0.40
CA SER A 271 2.28 6.81 -0.17
C SER A 271 3.27 7.47 -1.13
N VAL A 272 4.35 6.76 -1.52
CA VAL A 272 5.31 7.27 -2.52
C VAL A 272 4.64 7.43 -3.89
N LEU A 273 3.81 6.46 -4.28
CA LEU A 273 3.11 6.49 -5.56
C LEU A 273 2.02 7.60 -5.57
N GLU A 274 1.28 7.71 -4.49
CA GLU A 274 0.22 8.71 -4.30
C GLU A 274 0.78 10.13 -4.27
N THR A 275 1.90 10.36 -3.58
CA THR A 275 2.59 11.65 -3.59
C THR A 275 3.17 11.99 -4.96
N SER A 276 3.78 11.02 -5.65
CA SER A 276 4.28 11.22 -7.03
C SER A 276 3.17 11.64 -7.99
N ILE A 277 2.01 10.97 -7.96
CA ILE A 277 0.86 11.34 -8.81
C ILE A 277 0.34 12.73 -8.47
N ASN A 278 0.44 13.15 -7.21
CA ASN A 278 0.07 14.48 -6.75
C ASN A 278 1.10 15.58 -7.17
N GLY A 279 2.16 15.19 -7.86
CA GLY A 279 3.20 16.11 -8.34
C GLY A 279 4.24 16.46 -7.28
N ILE A 280 4.45 15.58 -6.31
CA ILE A 280 5.41 15.74 -5.21
C ILE A 280 6.66 14.94 -5.53
N ILE A 281 7.83 15.53 -5.37
CA ILE A 281 9.14 14.89 -5.56
C ILE A 281 9.46 14.02 -4.36
N ASN A 282 9.87 12.77 -4.60
CA ASN A 282 10.15 11.82 -3.53
C ASN A 282 11.66 11.64 -3.33
N PHE A 283 12.15 11.85 -2.11
CA PHE A 283 13.42 11.29 -1.64
C PHE A 283 13.15 9.89 -1.12
N TYR A 284 13.91 8.89 -1.59
CA TYR A 284 13.65 7.49 -1.29
C TYR A 284 14.92 6.67 -1.08
N LYS A 285 14.81 5.62 -0.24
CA LYS A 285 15.87 4.64 -0.01
C LYS A 285 15.66 3.36 -0.82
N ASN A 286 14.41 2.93 -0.96
CA ASN A 286 14.08 1.65 -1.56
C ASN A 286 14.23 1.67 -3.08
N ILE A 287 15.12 0.82 -3.61
CA ILE A 287 15.41 0.70 -5.05
C ILE A 287 14.19 0.31 -5.92
N ASP A 288 13.10 -0.18 -5.31
CA ASP A 288 11.88 -0.52 -6.06
C ASP A 288 11.22 0.71 -6.70
N TYR A 289 11.58 1.94 -6.24
CA TYR A 289 11.10 3.18 -6.82
C TYR A 289 11.98 3.72 -7.96
N ASP A 290 13.13 3.12 -8.24
CA ASP A 290 14.04 3.60 -9.30
C ASP A 290 13.31 3.73 -10.66
N LYS A 291 12.42 2.78 -10.99
CA LYS A 291 11.61 2.84 -12.23
C LYS A 291 10.70 4.07 -12.36
N ASN A 292 10.31 4.65 -11.22
CA ASN A 292 9.41 5.81 -11.18
C ASN A 292 10.14 7.15 -11.34
N ILE A 293 11.47 7.12 -11.40
CA ILE A 293 12.32 8.33 -11.47
C ILE A 293 13.20 8.24 -12.70
N PRO A 294 13.32 9.31 -13.52
CA PRO A 294 14.24 9.31 -14.66
C PRO A 294 15.67 8.99 -14.20
N ILE A 295 16.38 8.16 -14.96
CA ILE A 295 17.67 7.59 -14.56
C ILE A 295 18.70 8.66 -14.16
N GLU A 296 18.68 9.81 -14.82
CA GLU A 296 19.58 10.92 -14.54
C GLU A 296 19.36 11.64 -13.21
N TYR A 297 18.16 11.45 -12.59
CA TYR A 297 17.80 12.05 -11.29
C TYR A 297 17.77 11.02 -10.15
N GLN A 298 17.94 9.74 -10.43
CA GLN A 298 17.93 8.70 -9.39
C GLN A 298 19.01 8.95 -8.34
N GLU A 299 20.22 9.28 -8.75
CA GLU A 299 21.33 9.56 -7.83
C GLU A 299 21.03 10.77 -6.92
N ALA A 300 20.35 11.79 -7.43
CA ALA A 300 20.00 13.00 -6.68
C ALA A 300 18.89 12.76 -5.64
N LEU A 301 17.96 11.83 -5.92
CA LEU A 301 16.77 11.61 -5.10
C LEU A 301 16.85 10.35 -4.22
N LYS A 302 17.72 9.39 -4.58
CA LYS A 302 17.94 8.18 -3.80
C LYS A 302 19.03 8.40 -2.75
N PHE A 303 18.73 8.06 -1.49
CA PHE A 303 19.67 8.16 -0.38
C PHE A 303 19.87 6.81 0.32
N ASP A 304 20.94 6.67 1.10
CA ASP A 304 21.34 5.42 1.74
C ASP A 304 20.54 5.08 3.02
N GLY A 305 19.73 6.01 3.50
CA GLY A 305 18.92 5.90 4.71
C GLY A 305 19.47 6.69 5.88
N SER A 306 20.69 7.24 5.80
CA SER A 306 21.25 8.10 6.83
C SER A 306 20.75 9.54 6.71
N SER A 307 20.68 10.24 7.84
CA SER A 307 20.31 11.65 7.89
C SER A 307 21.33 12.54 7.16
N SER A 308 22.61 12.18 7.20
CA SER A 308 23.67 12.94 6.52
C SER A 308 23.57 12.88 5.01
N ASP A 309 23.34 11.69 4.43
CA ASP A 309 23.18 11.56 2.98
C ASP A 309 21.87 12.22 2.52
N LEU A 310 20.76 12.02 3.25
CA LEU A 310 19.50 12.70 2.96
C LEU A 310 19.66 14.22 2.95
N SER A 311 20.35 14.80 3.95
CA SER A 311 20.64 16.24 4.01
C SER A 311 21.38 16.75 2.77
N ASN A 312 22.40 16.01 2.32
CA ASN A 312 23.16 16.33 1.13
C ASN A 312 22.29 16.25 -0.14
N LYS A 313 21.44 15.21 -0.26
CA LYS A 313 20.51 15.05 -1.40
C LYS A 313 19.48 16.18 -1.43
N ILE A 314 18.87 16.54 -0.30
CA ILE A 314 17.94 17.66 -0.21
C ILE A 314 18.64 18.96 -0.68
N SER A 315 19.82 19.26 -0.14
CA SER A 315 20.58 20.46 -0.50
C SER A 315 20.94 20.50 -1.99
N SER A 316 21.30 19.37 -2.57
CA SER A 316 21.60 19.24 -3.99
C SER A 316 20.36 19.46 -4.87
N VAL A 317 19.22 18.84 -4.52
CA VAL A 317 17.97 18.95 -5.30
C VAL A 317 17.45 20.39 -5.33
N PHE A 318 17.71 21.17 -4.29
CA PHE A 318 17.33 22.59 -4.26
C PHE A 318 18.05 23.44 -5.32
N THR A 319 19.09 22.94 -5.98
CA THR A 319 19.76 23.61 -7.09
C THR A 319 19.10 23.36 -8.45
N LEU A 320 18.23 22.33 -8.56
CA LEU A 320 17.53 22.03 -9.80
C LEU A 320 16.59 23.17 -10.22
N ASN A 321 16.47 23.35 -11.53
CA ASN A 321 15.56 24.33 -12.11
C ASN A 321 14.14 23.76 -12.30
N GLN A 322 13.20 24.64 -12.66
CA GLN A 322 11.80 24.27 -12.82
C GLN A 322 11.57 23.17 -13.87
N ASN A 323 12.27 23.18 -14.99
CA ASN A 323 12.08 22.19 -16.07
C ASN A 323 12.54 20.79 -15.62
N GLU A 324 13.60 20.70 -14.82
CA GLU A 324 14.08 19.45 -14.26
C GLU A 324 13.05 18.86 -13.29
N PHE A 325 12.45 19.67 -12.41
CA PHE A 325 11.37 19.22 -11.54
C PHE A 325 10.15 18.72 -12.34
N LEU A 326 9.71 19.47 -13.36
CA LEU A 326 8.58 19.06 -14.20
C LEU A 326 8.87 17.74 -14.91
N LYS A 327 10.08 17.54 -15.43
CA LYS A 327 10.49 16.28 -16.06
C LYS A 327 10.41 15.08 -15.10
N ILE A 328 10.85 15.24 -13.84
CA ILE A 328 10.75 14.20 -12.82
C ILE A 328 9.27 13.88 -12.54
N ILE A 329 8.43 14.90 -12.37
CA ILE A 329 7.01 14.74 -12.07
C ILE A 329 6.27 14.02 -13.22
N GLU A 330 6.43 14.50 -14.45
CA GLU A 330 5.78 13.91 -15.62
C GLU A 330 6.14 12.44 -15.81
N HIS A 331 7.44 12.10 -15.70
CA HIS A 331 7.89 10.72 -15.78
C HIS A 331 7.27 9.88 -14.67
N SER A 332 7.30 10.35 -13.42
CA SER A 332 6.72 9.60 -12.28
C SER A 332 5.22 9.37 -12.46
N GLN A 333 4.48 10.38 -12.91
CA GLN A 333 3.04 10.28 -13.14
C GLN A 333 2.71 9.27 -14.26
N GLU A 334 3.48 9.24 -15.34
CA GLU A 334 3.25 8.31 -16.46
C GLU A 334 3.58 6.86 -16.07
N GLU A 335 4.71 6.62 -15.37
CA GLU A 335 5.08 5.28 -14.90
C GLU A 335 4.04 4.71 -13.92
N ILE A 336 3.57 5.54 -12.97
CA ILE A 336 2.61 5.09 -11.95
C ILE A 336 1.21 4.87 -12.52
N LYS A 337 0.85 5.51 -13.64
CA LYS A 337 -0.42 5.28 -14.33
C LYS A 337 -0.65 3.80 -14.67
N ASN A 338 0.41 3.06 -14.94
CA ASN A 338 0.37 1.62 -15.15
C ASN A 338 -0.01 0.83 -13.89
N GLU A 339 0.08 1.45 -12.71
CA GLU A 339 -0.32 0.87 -11.42
C GLU A 339 -1.70 1.38 -10.94
N SER A 340 -2.47 2.02 -11.82
CA SER A 340 -3.79 2.55 -11.51
C SER A 340 -4.77 1.46 -11.06
N LEU A 341 -5.70 1.84 -10.18
CA LEU A 341 -6.74 0.96 -9.64
C LEU A 341 -7.64 0.39 -10.75
N ASP A 342 -7.99 1.20 -11.74
CA ASP A 342 -8.86 0.80 -12.86
C ASP A 342 -8.23 -0.23 -13.82
N THR A 343 -6.93 -0.49 -13.72
CA THR A 343 -6.23 -1.56 -14.45
C THR A 343 -5.96 -2.81 -13.59
N LEU A 344 -6.34 -2.81 -12.30
CA LEU A 344 -6.00 -3.87 -11.35
C LEU A 344 -6.45 -5.24 -11.80
N VAL A 345 -7.73 -5.37 -12.17
CA VAL A 345 -8.32 -6.66 -12.55
C VAL A 345 -7.66 -7.20 -13.81
N ASP A 346 -7.45 -6.36 -14.82
CA ASP A 346 -6.74 -6.74 -16.06
C ASP A 346 -5.31 -7.24 -15.76
N ARG A 347 -4.60 -6.58 -14.85
CA ARG A 347 -3.23 -6.99 -14.45
C ARG A 347 -3.22 -8.33 -13.71
N ILE A 348 -4.23 -8.62 -12.90
CA ILE A 348 -4.41 -9.91 -12.23
C ILE A 348 -4.73 -10.98 -13.26
N GLU A 349 -5.65 -10.73 -14.18
CA GLU A 349 -6.10 -11.71 -15.19
C GLU A 349 -5.01 -12.12 -16.16
N ARG A 350 -4.10 -11.22 -16.53
CA ARG A 350 -2.93 -11.55 -17.37
C ARG A 350 -1.99 -12.58 -16.75
N VAL A 351 -2.13 -12.86 -15.45
CA VAL A 351 -1.25 -13.79 -14.70
C VAL A 351 -1.90 -15.17 -14.53
N ILE A 352 -3.22 -15.30 -14.73
CA ILE A 352 -3.98 -16.53 -14.54
C ILE A 352 -3.81 -17.49 -15.72
#